data_f2f0ce0527e3e582531e0acb5f26fc92
#
_entry.id   f2f0ce0527e3e582531e0acb5f26fc92
#
_cell.length_a   1.000
_cell.length_b   1.000
_cell.length_c   1.000
_cell.angle_alpha   90.00
_cell.angle_beta   90.00
_cell.angle_gamma   90.00
#
_symmetry.space_group_name_H-M   'P 1'
#
loop_
_entity.id
_entity.type
_entity.pdbx_description
1 polymer ?
#
loop_
_entity_poly.entity_id
_entity_poly.type
_entity_poly.pdbx_seq_one_letter_code
_entity_poly.pdbx_strand_id
1 'polypeptide(L)'
;MAPDPWFSTYDSTCQIAQEIAEKIQERNQCERRGEKTPKLTLTIRTLLKNLKVKIDLLKDLLLRAVSTRQITQLEGDRRQNLLDDLVTRERLLLASFKNEGAEPDLIRTGRGS
;
A
#
# COMPACT_ATOMS: atom_id res chain seq x y z
N MET A 1 -15.08 21.43 -11.38
CA MET A 1 -15.49 20.61 -10.23
C MET A 1 -14.27 19.95 -9.62
N ALA A 2 -14.15 20.07 -8.33
CA ALA A 2 -13.00 19.50 -7.66
C ALA A 2 -13.10 17.97 -7.62
N PRO A 3 -11.99 17.27 -7.80
CA PRO A 3 -12.00 15.83 -7.69
C PRO A 3 -12.35 15.41 -6.28
N ASP A 4 -12.90 14.23 -6.15
CA ASP A 4 -13.23 13.70 -4.85
C ASP A 4 -11.90 13.45 -4.10
N PRO A 5 -11.70 14.08 -2.94
CA PRO A 5 -10.43 13.94 -2.22
C PRO A 5 -10.13 12.51 -1.80
N TRP A 6 -11.16 11.71 -1.56
CA TRP A 6 -10.92 10.32 -1.18
C TRP A 6 -10.24 9.54 -2.31
N PHE A 7 -10.76 9.67 -3.54
CA PHE A 7 -10.18 8.94 -4.67
C PHE A 7 -8.81 9.48 -5.06
N SER A 8 -8.62 10.78 -4.93
CA SER A 8 -7.31 11.39 -5.17
C SER A 8 -6.27 10.82 -4.20
N THR A 9 -6.64 10.72 -2.93
CA THR A 9 -5.76 10.13 -1.92
C THR A 9 -5.58 8.64 -2.14
N TYR A 10 -6.64 7.95 -2.56
CA TYR A 10 -6.57 6.52 -2.86
C TYR A 10 -5.56 6.26 -3.98
N ASP A 11 -5.64 7.01 -5.07
CA ASP A 11 -4.72 6.84 -6.20
C ASP A 11 -3.28 7.09 -5.79
N SER A 12 -3.06 8.14 -5.03
CA SER A 12 -1.73 8.48 -4.54
C SER A 12 -1.19 7.36 -3.64
N THR A 13 -2.06 6.78 -2.84
CA THR A 13 -1.70 5.67 -1.95
C THR A 13 -1.33 4.43 -2.75
N CYS A 14 -2.08 4.14 -3.80
CA CYS A 14 -1.78 3.01 -4.69
C CYS A 14 -0.42 3.20 -5.36
N GLN A 15 -0.07 4.42 -5.74
CA GLN A 15 1.23 4.70 -6.32
C GLN A 15 2.37 4.44 -5.34
N ILE A 16 2.17 4.81 -4.08
CA ILE A 16 3.16 4.52 -3.05
C ILE A 16 3.36 3.02 -2.91
N ALA A 17 2.27 2.26 -2.88
CA ALA A 17 2.35 0.81 -2.77
C ALA A 17 3.10 0.20 -3.96
N GLN A 18 2.83 0.70 -5.15
CA GLN A 18 3.51 0.23 -6.36
C GLN A 18 5.01 0.53 -6.28
N GLU A 19 5.36 1.72 -5.85
CA GLU A 19 6.75 2.12 -5.72
C GLU A 19 7.48 1.24 -4.72
N ILE A 20 6.83 0.92 -3.60
CA ILE A 20 7.42 0.03 -2.60
C ILE A 20 7.72 -1.34 -3.20
N ALA A 21 6.76 -1.89 -3.94
CA ALA A 21 6.94 -3.20 -4.57
C ALA A 21 8.14 -3.19 -5.51
N GLU A 22 8.25 -2.15 -6.32
CA GLU A 22 9.37 -2.03 -7.27
C GLU A 22 10.71 -1.93 -6.55
N LYS A 23 10.74 -1.17 -5.47
CA LYS A 23 11.99 -1.00 -4.73
C LYS A 23 12.39 -2.25 -3.96
N ILE A 24 11.43 -3.02 -3.48
CA ILE A 24 11.74 -4.31 -2.85
C ILE A 24 12.34 -5.25 -3.88
N GLN A 25 11.80 -5.29 -5.09
CA GLN A 25 12.35 -6.12 -6.16
C GLN A 25 13.77 -5.69 -6.50
N GLU A 26 13.98 -4.39 -6.58
CA GLU A 26 15.30 -3.84 -6.85
C GLU A 26 16.29 -4.22 -5.76
N ARG A 27 15.89 -4.10 -4.50
CA ARG A 27 16.72 -4.51 -3.38
C ARG A 27 17.10 -5.98 -3.48
N ASN A 28 16.12 -6.83 -3.76
CA ASN A 28 16.35 -8.27 -3.84
C ASN A 28 17.33 -8.62 -4.97
N GLN A 29 17.19 -7.95 -6.11
CA GLN A 29 18.10 -8.17 -7.22
C GLN A 29 19.52 -7.75 -6.88
N CYS A 30 19.68 -6.61 -6.20
CA CYS A 30 21.00 -6.15 -5.79
C CYS A 30 21.63 -7.11 -4.80
N GLU A 31 20.84 -7.62 -3.86
CA GLU A 31 21.36 -8.55 -2.87
C GLU A 31 21.78 -9.87 -3.50
N ARG A 32 21.07 -10.32 -4.53
CA ARG A 32 21.47 -11.53 -5.26
C ARG A 32 22.81 -11.36 -5.96
N ARG A 33 23.14 -10.12 -6.32
CA ARG A 33 24.44 -9.82 -6.92
C ARG A 33 25.52 -9.55 -5.89
N GLY A 34 25.19 -9.68 -4.62
CA GLY A 34 26.13 -9.45 -3.54
C GLY A 34 26.33 -7.99 -3.18
N GLU A 35 25.45 -7.12 -3.67
CA GLU A 35 25.54 -5.69 -3.37
C GLU A 35 24.80 -5.36 -2.10
N LYS A 36 25.29 -4.38 -1.37
CA LYS A 36 24.61 -3.90 -0.17
C LYS A 36 23.66 -2.78 -0.54
N THR A 37 22.53 -2.73 0.13
CA THR A 37 21.47 -1.80 -0.23
C THR A 37 20.95 -0.99 0.97
N PRO A 38 21.83 -0.33 1.74
CA PRO A 38 21.36 0.39 2.93
C PRO A 38 20.47 1.58 2.59
N LYS A 39 20.81 2.31 1.54
CA LYS A 39 19.98 3.46 1.13
C LYS A 39 18.63 3.03 0.63
N LEU A 40 18.60 1.97 -0.15
CA LEU A 40 17.36 1.45 -0.70
C LEU A 40 16.46 0.93 0.41
N THR A 41 17.04 0.24 1.38
CA THR A 41 16.30 -0.25 2.54
C THR A 41 15.67 0.90 3.31
N LEU A 42 16.43 1.97 3.51
CA LEU A 42 15.92 3.14 4.23
C LEU A 42 14.76 3.79 3.44
N THR A 43 14.91 3.89 2.14
CA THR A 43 13.86 4.44 1.28
C THR A 43 12.58 3.60 1.40
N ILE A 44 12.72 2.29 1.37
CA ILE A 44 11.56 1.40 1.50
C ILE A 44 10.87 1.60 2.85
N ARG A 45 11.63 1.72 3.92
CA ARG A 45 11.05 1.97 5.25
C ARG A 45 10.26 3.25 5.30
N THR A 46 10.81 4.31 4.70
CA THR A 46 10.13 5.59 4.65
C THR A 46 8.83 5.49 3.87
N LEU A 47 8.87 4.80 2.73
CA LEU A 47 7.68 4.62 1.91
C LEU A 47 6.62 3.78 2.63
N LEU A 48 7.02 2.77 3.37
CA LEU A 48 6.09 1.96 4.15
C LEU A 48 5.40 2.79 5.23
N LYS A 49 6.12 3.69 5.87
CA LYS A 49 5.53 4.61 6.83
C LYS A 49 4.52 5.54 6.15
N ASN A 50 4.88 6.07 5.00
CA ASN A 50 3.98 6.93 4.24
C ASN A 50 2.74 6.19 3.83
N LEU A 51 2.88 4.94 3.42
CA LEU A 51 1.75 4.11 3.04
C LEU A 51 0.77 3.95 4.20
N LYS A 52 1.30 3.66 5.38
CA LYS A 52 0.45 3.50 6.56
C LYS A 52 -0.29 4.78 6.90
N VAL A 53 0.39 5.91 6.85
CA VAL A 53 -0.23 7.20 7.13
C VAL A 53 -1.36 7.49 6.13
N LYS A 54 -1.12 7.19 4.87
CA LYS A 54 -2.15 7.42 3.84
C LYS A 54 -3.34 6.50 4.01
N ILE A 55 -3.10 5.25 4.37
CA ILE A 55 -4.19 4.30 4.61
C ILE A 55 -5.03 4.77 5.81
N ASP A 56 -4.37 5.22 6.88
CA ASP A 56 -5.09 5.74 8.04
C ASP A 56 -5.91 6.98 7.68
N LEU A 57 -5.37 7.84 6.83
CA LEU A 57 -6.09 8.99 6.34
C LEU A 57 -7.32 8.58 5.54
N LEU A 58 -7.18 7.59 4.67
CA LEU A 58 -8.31 7.09 3.89
C LEU A 58 -9.41 6.54 4.78
N LYS A 59 -9.04 5.82 5.84
CA LYS A 59 -10.01 5.30 6.80
C LYS A 59 -10.80 6.43 7.45
N ASP A 60 -10.08 7.46 7.88
CA ASP A 60 -10.69 8.60 8.55
C ASP A 60 -11.62 9.36 7.62
N LEU A 61 -11.16 9.63 6.40
CA LEU A 61 -11.98 10.33 5.41
C LEU A 61 -13.23 9.55 5.06
N LEU A 62 -13.11 8.23 4.94
CA LEU A 62 -14.25 7.39 4.61
C LEU A 62 -15.26 7.40 5.76
N LEU A 63 -14.78 7.25 6.98
CA LEU A 63 -15.66 7.29 8.14
C LEU A 63 -16.43 8.58 8.22
N ARG A 64 -15.77 9.70 7.99
CA ARG A 64 -16.42 11.00 8.00
C ARG A 64 -17.45 11.14 6.90
N ALA A 65 -17.12 10.68 5.69
CA ALA A 65 -18.01 10.79 4.57
C ALA A 65 -19.30 10.01 4.80
N VAL A 66 -19.20 8.83 5.38
CA VAL A 66 -20.36 8.01 5.70
C VAL A 66 -21.15 8.63 6.86
N SER A 67 -20.44 9.06 7.91
CA SER A 67 -21.07 9.61 9.12
C SER A 67 -21.84 10.89 8.84
N THR A 68 -21.31 11.71 7.95
CA THR A 68 -21.94 12.99 7.60
C THR A 68 -22.87 12.86 6.39
N ARG A 69 -23.05 11.66 5.92
CA ARG A 69 -23.93 11.35 4.78
C ARG A 69 -23.54 12.08 3.50
N GLN A 70 -22.26 12.34 3.33
CA GLN A 70 -21.76 12.90 2.07
C GLN A 70 -21.79 11.88 0.95
N ILE A 71 -21.74 10.61 1.31
CA ILE A 71 -21.87 9.52 0.35
C ILE A 71 -22.89 8.54 0.90
N THR A 72 -23.44 7.72 0.01
CA THR A 72 -24.40 6.69 0.42
C THR A 72 -23.69 5.55 1.11
N GLN A 73 -24.46 4.74 1.82
CA GLN A 73 -23.91 3.55 2.45
C GLN A 73 -23.34 2.59 1.41
N LEU A 74 -24.01 2.48 0.28
CA LEU A 74 -23.54 1.62 -0.81
C LEU A 74 -22.18 2.08 -1.32
N GLU A 75 -22.03 3.39 -1.53
CA GLU A 75 -20.73 3.91 -1.95
C GLU A 75 -19.68 3.74 -0.86
N GLY A 76 -20.08 3.89 0.40
CA GLY A 76 -19.19 3.64 1.52
C GLY A 76 -18.66 2.21 1.53
N ASP A 77 -19.55 1.25 1.27
CA ASP A 77 -19.17 -0.17 1.22
C ASP A 77 -18.20 -0.45 0.09
N ARG A 78 -18.43 0.18 -1.08
CA ARG A 78 -17.51 0.03 -2.22
C ARG A 78 -16.12 0.54 -1.88
N ARG A 79 -16.05 1.71 -1.26
CA ARG A 79 -14.76 2.31 -0.89
C ARG A 79 -14.08 1.50 0.22
N GLN A 80 -14.88 0.91 1.12
CA GLN A 80 -14.33 0.07 2.16
C GLN A 80 -13.65 -1.17 1.57
N ASN A 81 -14.25 -1.74 0.52
CA ASN A 81 -13.63 -2.88 -0.16
C ASN A 81 -12.29 -2.51 -0.80
N LEU A 82 -12.23 -1.34 -1.43
CA LEU A 82 -10.97 -0.85 -1.99
C LEU A 82 -9.92 -0.63 -0.91
N LEU A 83 -10.35 -0.10 0.22
CA LEU A 83 -9.47 0.14 1.34
C LEU A 83 -8.96 -1.16 1.95
N ASP A 84 -9.83 -2.17 2.05
CA ASP A 84 -9.43 -3.48 2.55
C ASP A 84 -8.36 -4.11 1.67
N ASP A 85 -8.48 -3.94 0.37
CA ASP A 85 -7.46 -4.42 -0.58
C ASP A 85 -6.13 -3.71 -0.34
N LEU A 86 -6.16 -2.41 -0.08
CA LEU A 86 -4.94 -1.67 0.24
C LEU A 86 -4.30 -2.14 1.53
N VAL A 87 -5.10 -2.42 2.55
CA VAL A 87 -4.59 -2.92 3.82
C VAL A 87 -3.92 -4.27 3.63
N THR A 88 -4.54 -5.14 2.84
CA THR A 88 -3.96 -6.44 2.52
C THR A 88 -2.64 -6.26 1.77
N ARG A 89 -2.62 -5.35 0.81
CA ARG A 89 -1.42 -5.08 0.04
C ARG A 89 -0.28 -4.55 0.92
N GLU A 90 -0.61 -3.66 1.84
CA GLU A 90 0.37 -3.15 2.80
C GLU A 90 0.99 -4.30 3.61
N ARG A 91 0.16 -5.21 4.08
CA ARG A 91 0.62 -6.36 4.83
C ARG A 91 1.58 -7.24 4.04
N LEU A 92 1.23 -7.48 2.78
CA LEU A 92 2.06 -8.31 1.91
C LEU A 92 3.40 -7.63 1.63
N LEU A 93 3.38 -6.32 1.40
CA LEU A 93 4.60 -5.57 1.17
C LEU A 93 5.50 -5.56 2.40
N LEU A 94 4.91 -5.40 3.56
CA LEU A 94 5.66 -5.41 4.81
C LEU A 94 6.30 -6.77 5.05
N ALA A 95 5.57 -7.84 4.78
CA ALA A 95 6.10 -9.19 4.90
C ALA A 95 7.25 -9.44 3.93
N SER A 96 7.10 -8.97 2.69
CA SER A 96 8.17 -9.10 1.68
C SER A 96 9.40 -8.32 2.07
N PHE A 97 9.20 -7.15 2.67
CA PHE A 97 10.32 -6.34 3.11
C PHE A 97 11.09 -7.01 4.25
N LYS A 98 10.37 -7.62 5.17
CA LYS A 98 10.99 -8.30 6.32
C LYS A 98 11.67 -9.61 5.93
N ASN A 99 11.18 -10.24 4.88
CA ASN A 99 11.74 -11.48 4.40
C ASN A 99 12.77 -11.17 3.35
N GLU A 100 14.02 -11.10 3.73
CA GLU A 100 15.08 -10.81 2.78
C GLU A 100 15.11 -11.85 1.67
N GLY A 101 15.18 -11.37 0.44
CA GLY A 101 15.18 -12.24 -0.70
C GLY A 101 13.81 -12.63 -1.22
N ALA A 102 12.77 -12.36 -0.46
CA ALA A 102 11.42 -12.68 -0.91
C ALA A 102 10.92 -11.61 -1.88
N GLU A 103 10.24 -12.04 -2.92
CA GLU A 103 9.68 -11.11 -3.88
C GLU A 103 8.28 -10.70 -3.47
N PRO A 104 7.91 -9.43 -3.64
CA PRO A 104 6.54 -9.03 -3.39
C PRO A 104 5.67 -9.61 -4.48
N ASP A 105 4.90 -10.61 -4.13
CA ASP A 105 4.08 -11.29 -5.10
C ASP A 105 2.64 -10.88 -4.94
N LEU A 106 2.24 -9.95 -5.71
CA LEU A 106 0.90 -9.41 -5.63
C LEU A 106 -0.15 -10.25 -6.29
N ILE A 107 0.32 -11.24 -7.07
CA ILE A 107 -0.60 -12.05 -7.78
C ILE A 107 -0.84 -13.36 -7.18
N ARG A 108 0.11 -13.84 -6.43
CA ARG A 108 0.02 -15.14 -5.91
C ARG A 108 -1.10 -15.24 -4.97
N THR A 109 -1.90 -16.15 -5.19
CA THR A 109 -2.94 -16.32 -4.31
C THR A 109 -2.55 -17.39 -3.41
N GLY A 110 -2.64 -17.17 -2.37
CA GLY A 110 -2.43 -18.03 -1.39
C GLY A 110 -1.93 -19.34 -1.51
N ARG A 111 -1.12 -19.68 -2.19
CA ARG A 111 -0.58 -20.79 -2.28
C ARG A 111 0.07 -21.00 -1.15
N GLY A 112 -0.29 -21.14 -0.47
CA GLY A 112 0.19 -21.49 0.55
C GLY A 112 1.37 -21.89 0.76
N SER A 113 1.69 -22.13 0.66
CA SER A 113 2.75 -22.60 0.91
C SER A 113 3.30 -22.35 1.34
#